data_25ac4cdc8d08a22bcb41908d863963ba
#
_entry.id   25ac4cdc8d08a22bcb41908d863963ba
#
_cell.length_a   1.000
_cell.length_b   1.000
_cell.length_c   1.000
_cell.angle_alpha   90.00
_cell.angle_beta   90.00
_cell.angle_gamma   90.00
#
_symmetry.space_group_name_H-M   'P 1'
#
loop_
_entity.id
_entity.type
_entity.pdbx_description
1 polymer ?
#
loop_
_entity_poly.entity_id
_entity_poly.type
_entity_poly.pdbx_seq_one_letter_code
_entity_poly.pdbx_strand_id
1 'polypeptide(L)'
;MEKLFKLKEHNTTVKTEVMAGITTFLTMAYILAVNPNMLSASGMDSGAVFTATALASALATFIMAFWANYPIALSAGMGLNAYFAYTVCLGQLNGIEDPWKIALAAVLVEGIIFIILSFFKLRETIVNAIPENLKYGITSGIGLFIAFVGLKGAGVVVSDDSTLVALGNFGRPEVALCLIGILVIAVMNHYNVKGSILWGILITWILGIIAQLTGWYVVDPDAGAASLIPSLSASSFIPPSISSTFCKFDFAWIGSHLSEFVVIVFSFLFVDMFDTIGTVIGVAEKADLLDEDGNLPRVGRVLMADAIGTVAGSMLGTSTVTSFVESSSGVAEGGKTGLTAMTTGILFLVALFLSPIFLAIPSFATAPALVIVGFFMASSIKKMNFDGDLADSIGGYLAFL
;
A
#
# COMPACT_ATOMS: atom_id res chain seq x y z
N MET A 1 -28.07 -4.50 -10.40
CA MET A 1 -27.21 -3.31 -10.32
C MET A 1 -27.96 -2.15 -9.65
N GLU A 2 -29.07 -1.63 -10.25
CA GLU A 2 -29.80 -0.48 -9.70
C GLU A 2 -30.26 -0.67 -8.23
N LYS A 3 -30.90 -1.82 -7.91
CA LYS A 3 -31.37 -2.10 -6.54
C LYS A 3 -30.25 -2.20 -5.51
N LEU A 4 -29.02 -2.56 -5.95
CA LEU A 4 -27.89 -2.81 -5.07
C LEU A 4 -27.07 -1.55 -4.84
N PHE A 5 -26.78 -0.81 -5.92
CA PHE A 5 -25.85 0.34 -5.89
C PHE A 5 -26.57 1.70 -5.98
N LYS A 6 -27.90 1.73 -6.23
CA LYS A 6 -28.72 2.95 -6.27
C LYS A 6 -28.18 4.00 -7.25
N LEU A 7 -27.82 3.55 -8.45
CA LEU A 7 -27.14 4.38 -9.45
C LEU A 7 -27.90 5.67 -9.80
N LYS A 8 -29.23 5.60 -9.88
CA LYS A 8 -30.07 6.79 -10.17
C LYS A 8 -30.06 7.80 -9.04
N GLU A 9 -30.06 7.34 -7.75
CA GLU A 9 -29.96 8.21 -6.59
C GLU A 9 -28.64 9.00 -6.59
N HIS A 10 -27.55 8.37 -7.07
CA HIS A 10 -26.23 8.96 -7.16
C HIS A 10 -25.93 9.65 -8.51
N ASN A 11 -26.93 9.79 -9.40
CA ASN A 11 -26.79 10.41 -10.72
C ASN A 11 -25.62 9.84 -11.55
N THR A 12 -25.48 8.51 -11.59
CA THR A 12 -24.42 7.81 -12.31
C THR A 12 -24.97 6.70 -13.21
N THR A 13 -24.14 6.09 -14.04
CA THR A 13 -24.48 4.99 -14.94
C THR A 13 -23.56 3.80 -14.75
N VAL A 14 -24.03 2.59 -15.12
CA VAL A 14 -23.19 1.37 -15.09
C VAL A 14 -21.88 1.58 -15.86
N LYS A 15 -21.94 2.22 -17.04
CA LYS A 15 -20.76 2.48 -17.87
C LYS A 15 -19.75 3.37 -17.14
N THR A 16 -20.21 4.45 -16.54
CA THR A 16 -19.38 5.39 -15.78
C THR A 16 -18.69 4.67 -14.59
N GLU A 17 -19.47 3.93 -13.81
CA GLU A 17 -18.96 3.20 -12.64
C GLU A 17 -17.92 2.13 -13.02
N VAL A 18 -18.17 1.37 -14.10
CA VAL A 18 -17.22 0.35 -14.60
C VAL A 18 -15.93 1.01 -15.09
N MET A 19 -16.03 2.11 -15.86
CA MET A 19 -14.84 2.85 -16.31
C MET A 19 -14.06 3.43 -15.13
N ALA A 20 -14.75 3.97 -14.14
CA ALA A 20 -14.15 4.45 -12.89
C ALA A 20 -13.42 3.33 -12.15
N GLY A 21 -14.02 2.14 -12.05
CA GLY A 21 -13.39 0.98 -11.40
C GLY A 21 -12.15 0.46 -12.15
N ILE A 22 -12.18 0.48 -13.49
CA ILE A 22 -10.98 0.16 -14.29
C ILE A 22 -9.88 1.19 -14.05
N THR A 23 -10.22 2.48 -14.01
CA THR A 23 -9.26 3.55 -13.74
C THR A 23 -8.66 3.41 -12.33
N THR A 24 -9.48 3.15 -11.31
CA THR A 24 -9.01 2.87 -9.94
C THR A 24 -8.04 1.68 -9.94
N PHE A 25 -8.42 0.57 -10.56
CA PHE A 25 -7.54 -0.60 -10.63
C PHE A 25 -6.20 -0.27 -11.29
N LEU A 26 -6.20 0.39 -12.45
CA LEU A 26 -4.97 0.73 -13.16
C LEU A 26 -4.06 1.66 -12.36
N THR A 27 -4.63 2.53 -11.52
CA THR A 27 -3.81 3.43 -10.69
C THR A 27 -3.24 2.75 -9.46
N MET A 28 -3.84 1.66 -8.96
CA MET A 28 -3.38 0.96 -7.76
C MET A 28 -2.81 -0.45 -8.02
N ALA A 29 -2.89 -0.97 -9.27
CA ALA A 29 -2.41 -2.32 -9.60
C ALA A 29 -0.91 -2.53 -9.36
N TYR A 30 -0.13 -1.45 -9.27
CA TYR A 30 1.29 -1.50 -8.93
C TYR A 30 1.55 -2.19 -7.58
N ILE A 31 0.58 -2.20 -6.66
CA ILE A 31 0.70 -2.87 -5.36
C ILE A 31 0.95 -4.38 -5.51
N LEU A 32 0.46 -4.99 -6.59
CA LEU A 32 0.66 -6.39 -6.89
C LEU A 32 2.12 -6.74 -7.24
N ALA A 33 2.93 -5.75 -7.64
CA ALA A 33 4.36 -5.91 -7.81
C ALA A 33 5.15 -5.43 -6.58
N VAL A 34 4.75 -4.30 -6.02
CA VAL A 34 5.47 -3.65 -4.92
C VAL A 34 5.36 -4.44 -3.61
N ASN A 35 4.16 -4.90 -3.24
CA ASN A 35 3.95 -5.56 -1.96
C ASN A 35 4.70 -6.91 -1.86
N PRO A 36 4.65 -7.81 -2.85
CA PRO A 36 5.47 -9.01 -2.83
C PRO A 36 6.97 -8.72 -2.73
N ASN A 37 7.48 -7.74 -3.49
CA ASN A 37 8.88 -7.33 -3.42
C ASN A 37 9.26 -6.82 -2.02
N MET A 38 8.37 -6.07 -1.37
CA MET A 38 8.63 -5.47 -0.06
C MET A 38 8.57 -6.52 1.06
N LEU A 39 7.53 -7.34 1.10
CA LEU A 39 7.35 -8.34 2.14
C LEU A 39 8.31 -9.52 2.01
N SER A 40 8.78 -9.84 0.79
CA SER A 40 9.80 -10.87 0.60
C SER A 40 11.13 -10.53 1.27
N ALA A 41 11.43 -9.24 1.49
CA ALA A 41 12.60 -8.83 2.27
C ALA A 41 12.57 -9.35 3.73
N SER A 42 11.39 -9.64 4.28
CA SER A 42 11.22 -10.25 5.62
C SER A 42 11.27 -11.79 5.61
N GLY A 43 11.55 -12.42 4.46
CA GLY A 43 11.61 -13.88 4.30
C GLY A 43 10.29 -14.53 3.86
N MET A 44 9.25 -13.75 3.54
CA MET A 44 7.99 -14.28 3.01
C MET A 44 8.14 -14.72 1.55
N ASP A 45 7.42 -15.78 1.17
CA ASP A 45 7.33 -16.22 -0.22
C ASP A 45 6.59 -15.19 -1.09
N SER A 46 7.28 -14.64 -2.09
CA SER A 46 6.75 -13.56 -2.92
C SER A 46 5.49 -13.96 -3.72
N GLY A 47 5.43 -15.23 -4.16
CA GLY A 47 4.27 -15.76 -4.87
C GLY A 47 3.05 -15.86 -3.96
N ALA A 48 3.23 -16.37 -2.73
CA ALA A 48 2.16 -16.43 -1.74
C ALA A 48 1.68 -15.03 -1.35
N VAL A 49 2.60 -14.08 -1.14
CA VAL A 49 2.25 -12.69 -0.83
C VAL A 49 1.47 -12.04 -1.98
N PHE A 50 1.87 -12.29 -3.24
CA PHE A 50 1.12 -11.80 -4.40
C PHE A 50 -0.34 -12.28 -4.38
N THR A 51 -0.53 -13.58 -4.22
CA THR A 51 -1.88 -14.19 -4.18
C THR A 51 -2.67 -13.68 -2.98
N ALA A 52 -2.05 -13.63 -1.80
CA ALA A 52 -2.65 -13.08 -0.58
C ALA A 52 -3.09 -11.63 -0.76
N THR A 53 -2.23 -10.79 -1.36
CA THR A 53 -2.52 -9.38 -1.63
C THR A 53 -3.71 -9.23 -2.57
N ALA A 54 -3.74 -9.96 -3.69
CA ALA A 54 -4.82 -9.87 -4.66
C ALA A 54 -6.17 -10.34 -4.05
N LEU A 55 -6.16 -11.46 -3.30
CA LEU A 55 -7.36 -11.98 -2.64
C LEU A 55 -7.85 -11.06 -1.52
N ALA A 56 -6.96 -10.57 -0.67
CA ALA A 56 -7.31 -9.67 0.43
C ALA A 56 -7.87 -8.34 -0.12
N SER A 57 -7.22 -7.78 -1.16
CA SER A 57 -7.70 -6.57 -1.83
C SER A 57 -9.07 -6.75 -2.45
N ALA A 58 -9.30 -7.87 -3.18
CA ALA A 58 -10.60 -8.19 -3.76
C ALA A 58 -11.68 -8.32 -2.67
N LEU A 59 -11.39 -9.08 -1.61
CA LEU A 59 -12.35 -9.34 -0.52
C LEU A 59 -12.73 -8.03 0.20
N ALA A 60 -11.74 -7.25 0.64
CA ALA A 60 -11.98 -6.01 1.34
C ALA A 60 -12.74 -4.99 0.47
N THR A 61 -12.35 -4.89 -0.80
CA THR A 61 -13.02 -4.03 -1.78
C THR A 61 -14.46 -4.49 -2.06
N PHE A 62 -14.74 -5.79 -2.08
CA PHE A 62 -16.12 -6.28 -2.18
C PHE A 62 -16.95 -5.96 -0.93
N ILE A 63 -16.37 -6.06 0.26
CA ILE A 63 -17.06 -5.65 1.50
C ILE A 63 -17.40 -4.15 1.41
N MET A 64 -16.47 -3.32 0.99
CA MET A 64 -16.69 -1.89 0.75
C MET A 64 -17.82 -1.67 -0.28
N ALA A 65 -17.80 -2.39 -1.40
CA ALA A 65 -18.77 -2.28 -2.46
C ALA A 65 -20.20 -2.62 -2.00
N PHE A 66 -20.36 -3.77 -1.33
CA PHE A 66 -21.69 -4.30 -1.02
C PHE A 66 -22.25 -3.78 0.29
N TRP A 67 -21.40 -3.47 1.27
CA TRP A 67 -21.85 -3.04 2.60
C TRP A 67 -21.87 -1.52 2.77
N ALA A 68 -20.79 -0.85 2.39
CA ALA A 68 -20.68 0.60 2.50
C ALA A 68 -21.28 1.33 1.29
N ASN A 69 -21.23 0.71 0.10
CA ASN A 69 -21.63 1.27 -1.19
C ASN A 69 -20.84 2.56 -1.53
N TYR A 70 -19.51 2.51 -1.41
CA TYR A 70 -18.62 3.61 -1.75
C TYR A 70 -17.64 3.23 -2.86
N PRO A 71 -17.17 4.20 -3.69
CA PRO A 71 -16.23 3.96 -4.79
C PRO A 71 -14.79 3.86 -4.31
N ILE A 72 -14.57 3.25 -3.14
CA ILE A 72 -13.26 3.16 -2.49
C ILE A 72 -12.76 1.73 -2.59
N ALA A 73 -11.56 1.55 -3.14
CA ALA A 73 -10.87 0.27 -3.18
C ALA A 73 -9.87 0.16 -2.03
N LEU A 74 -9.65 -1.07 -1.56
CA LEU A 74 -8.74 -1.38 -0.47
C LEU A 74 -7.66 -2.33 -0.95
N SER A 75 -6.47 -2.19 -0.39
CA SER A 75 -5.34 -3.10 -0.59
C SER A 75 -4.34 -2.97 0.54
N ALA A 76 -3.23 -3.74 0.47
CA ALA A 76 -2.16 -3.68 1.45
C ALA A 76 -1.50 -2.29 1.47
N GLY A 77 -1.53 -1.60 2.62
CA GLY A 77 -1.08 -0.22 2.78
C GLY A 77 0.43 -0.08 2.65
N MET A 78 0.91 0.79 1.75
CA MET A 78 2.35 0.90 1.45
C MET A 78 3.20 1.28 2.66
N GLY A 79 2.73 2.23 3.48
CA GLY A 79 3.41 2.65 4.70
C GLY A 79 3.51 1.54 5.72
N LEU A 80 2.41 0.82 5.91
CA LEU A 80 2.30 -0.32 6.81
C LEU A 80 3.13 -1.51 6.32
N ASN A 81 3.22 -1.73 5.01
CA ASN A 81 4.08 -2.76 4.42
C ASN A 81 5.56 -2.48 4.68
N ALA A 82 5.98 -1.21 4.51
CA ALA A 82 7.34 -0.79 4.79
C ALA A 82 7.65 -0.92 6.29
N TYR A 83 6.74 -0.49 7.16
CA TYR A 83 6.86 -0.67 8.60
C TYR A 83 6.93 -2.14 8.99
N PHE A 84 6.06 -3.00 8.43
CA PHE A 84 6.07 -4.45 8.62
C PHE A 84 7.43 -5.07 8.28
N ALA A 85 7.90 -4.87 7.04
CA ALA A 85 9.10 -5.54 6.55
C ALA A 85 10.38 -4.98 7.17
N TYR A 86 10.55 -3.66 7.18
CA TYR A 86 11.84 -3.05 7.49
C TYR A 86 11.97 -2.65 8.96
N THR A 87 10.91 -2.12 9.57
CA THR A 87 10.97 -1.70 10.98
C THR A 87 10.72 -2.87 11.92
N VAL A 88 9.65 -3.64 11.69
CA VAL A 88 9.29 -4.75 12.58
C VAL A 88 10.18 -5.95 12.30
N CYS A 89 10.10 -6.55 11.11
CA CYS A 89 10.78 -7.82 10.83
C CYS A 89 12.30 -7.68 10.81
N LEU A 90 12.85 -6.74 10.04
CA LEU A 90 14.30 -6.56 9.88
C LEU A 90 14.93 -5.67 10.95
N GLY A 91 14.14 -4.89 11.67
CA GLY A 91 14.61 -4.02 12.77
C GLY A 91 14.36 -4.64 14.14
N GLN A 92 13.13 -4.54 14.66
CA GLN A 92 12.77 -4.93 16.03
C GLN A 92 12.89 -6.43 16.29
N LEU A 93 12.57 -7.27 15.29
CA LEU A 93 12.62 -8.73 15.37
C LEU A 93 13.86 -9.30 14.67
N ASN A 94 14.89 -8.49 14.44
CA ASN A 94 16.11 -8.93 13.78
C ASN A 94 16.78 -10.08 14.54
N GLY A 95 17.19 -11.14 13.81
CA GLY A 95 17.79 -12.34 14.37
C GLY A 95 16.80 -13.41 14.84
N ILE A 96 15.50 -13.17 14.74
CA ILE A 96 14.45 -14.17 14.99
C ILE A 96 14.17 -14.93 13.68
N GLU A 97 13.99 -16.23 13.79
CA GLU A 97 13.58 -17.07 12.65
C GLU A 97 12.13 -16.75 12.26
N ASP A 98 11.90 -16.52 10.97
CA ASP A 98 10.58 -16.18 10.41
C ASP A 98 9.86 -15.01 11.15
N PRO A 99 10.50 -13.83 11.32
CA PRO A 99 9.93 -12.73 12.12
C PRO A 99 8.57 -12.23 11.57
N TRP A 100 8.30 -12.47 10.30
CA TRP A 100 7.05 -12.13 9.66
C TRP A 100 5.82 -12.86 10.25
N LYS A 101 6.01 -14.03 10.87
CA LYS A 101 4.92 -14.76 11.55
C LYS A 101 4.43 -14.02 12.80
N ILE A 102 5.35 -13.38 13.53
CA ILE A 102 5.04 -12.53 14.67
C ILE A 102 4.39 -11.23 14.20
N ALA A 103 4.92 -10.63 13.14
CA ALA A 103 4.37 -9.42 12.55
C ALA A 103 2.94 -9.65 11.99
N LEU A 104 2.67 -10.78 11.32
CA LEU A 104 1.31 -11.16 10.90
C LEU A 104 0.36 -11.35 12.10
N ALA A 105 0.85 -11.93 13.21
CA ALA A 105 0.06 -12.05 14.42
C ALA A 105 -0.29 -10.66 15.01
N ALA A 106 0.64 -9.70 14.94
CA ALA A 106 0.38 -8.33 15.37
C ALA A 106 -0.68 -7.65 14.49
N VAL A 107 -0.60 -7.80 13.15
CA VAL A 107 -1.62 -7.30 12.21
C VAL A 107 -2.98 -7.95 12.44
N LEU A 108 -3.00 -9.26 12.75
CA LEU A 108 -4.26 -9.94 13.10
C LEU A 108 -4.90 -9.32 14.35
N VAL A 109 -4.12 -9.13 15.41
CA VAL A 109 -4.59 -8.55 16.68
C VAL A 109 -5.03 -7.10 16.47
N GLU A 110 -4.28 -6.32 15.71
CA GLU A 110 -4.64 -4.96 15.29
C GLU A 110 -6.01 -4.93 14.62
N GLY A 111 -6.22 -5.76 13.59
CA GLY A 111 -7.48 -5.83 12.86
C GLY A 111 -8.66 -6.24 13.76
N ILE A 112 -8.46 -7.17 14.71
CA ILE A 112 -9.49 -7.54 15.69
C ILE A 112 -9.82 -6.35 16.60
N ILE A 113 -8.81 -5.62 17.09
CA ILE A 113 -9.03 -4.43 17.90
C ILE A 113 -9.82 -3.38 17.09
N PHE A 114 -9.49 -3.19 15.80
CA PHE A 114 -10.23 -2.26 14.94
C PHE A 114 -11.68 -2.67 14.70
N ILE A 115 -11.98 -3.95 14.55
CA ILE A 115 -13.36 -4.43 14.49
C ILE A 115 -14.11 -4.01 15.77
N ILE A 116 -13.51 -4.25 16.94
CA ILE A 116 -14.11 -3.89 18.23
C ILE A 116 -14.31 -2.37 18.34
N LEU A 117 -13.28 -1.57 18.03
CA LEU A 117 -13.36 -0.11 18.10
C LEU A 117 -14.40 0.46 17.12
N SER A 118 -14.49 -0.11 15.90
CA SER A 118 -15.46 0.32 14.89
C SER A 118 -16.88 -0.03 15.29
N PHE A 119 -17.10 -1.16 15.98
CA PHE A 119 -18.42 -1.55 16.48
C PHE A 119 -18.95 -0.56 17.54
N PHE A 120 -18.08 -0.06 18.42
CA PHE A 120 -18.44 0.91 19.47
C PHE A 120 -18.34 2.37 19.03
N LYS A 121 -18.03 2.67 17.75
CA LYS A 121 -17.77 4.02 17.21
C LYS A 121 -16.65 4.77 17.93
N LEU A 122 -15.80 4.07 18.66
CA LEU A 122 -14.68 4.66 19.40
C LEU A 122 -13.57 5.16 18.46
N ARG A 123 -13.41 4.51 17.30
CA ARG A 123 -12.39 4.90 16.31
C ARG A 123 -12.57 6.35 15.84
N GLU A 124 -13.80 6.76 15.53
CA GLU A 124 -14.11 8.15 15.14
C GLU A 124 -13.78 9.13 16.27
N THR A 125 -14.14 8.79 17.52
CA THR A 125 -13.87 9.64 18.69
C THR A 125 -12.37 9.81 18.94
N ILE A 126 -11.60 8.72 18.84
CA ILE A 126 -10.14 8.76 19.03
C ILE A 126 -9.50 9.65 17.97
N VAL A 127 -9.87 9.47 16.69
CA VAL A 127 -9.29 10.26 15.59
C VAL A 127 -9.59 11.74 15.73
N ASN A 128 -10.81 12.09 16.15
CA ASN A 128 -11.21 13.49 16.36
C ASN A 128 -10.51 14.12 17.57
N ALA A 129 -10.05 13.32 18.53
CA ALA A 129 -9.30 13.80 19.69
C ALA A 129 -7.82 14.11 19.38
N ILE A 130 -7.30 13.64 18.25
CA ILE A 130 -5.88 13.79 17.90
C ILE A 130 -5.67 15.10 17.13
N PRO A 131 -4.68 15.94 17.52
CA PRO A 131 -4.34 17.17 16.83
C PRO A 131 -4.05 16.98 15.35
N GLU A 132 -4.49 17.91 14.51
CA GLU A 132 -4.31 17.80 13.05
C GLU A 132 -2.84 17.83 12.62
N ASN A 133 -2.02 18.66 13.26
CA ASN A 133 -0.59 18.73 12.98
C ASN A 133 0.10 17.38 13.22
N LEU A 134 -0.30 16.64 14.26
CA LEU A 134 0.21 15.31 14.54
C LEU A 134 -0.14 14.33 13.42
N LYS A 135 -1.38 14.38 12.90
CA LYS A 135 -1.82 13.55 11.76
C LYS A 135 -0.98 13.84 10.51
N TYR A 136 -0.79 15.11 10.18
CA TYR A 136 0.02 15.52 9.03
C TYR A 136 1.50 15.14 9.20
N GLY A 137 2.04 15.28 10.41
CA GLY A 137 3.40 14.89 10.74
C GLY A 137 3.63 13.39 10.49
N ILE A 138 2.78 12.54 11.06
CA ILE A 138 2.85 11.08 10.88
C ILE A 138 2.77 10.71 9.40
N THR A 139 1.78 11.21 8.67
CA THR A 139 1.61 10.91 7.23
C THR A 139 2.84 11.34 6.42
N SER A 140 3.40 12.51 6.73
CA SER A 140 4.58 13.01 6.02
C SER A 140 5.84 12.21 6.35
N GLY A 141 6.02 11.80 7.61
CA GLY A 141 7.13 10.95 8.05
C GLY A 141 7.10 9.57 7.40
N ILE A 142 5.93 8.95 7.34
CA ILE A 142 5.72 7.68 6.63
C ILE A 142 6.05 7.85 5.14
N GLY A 143 5.66 8.97 4.52
CA GLY A 143 5.98 9.25 3.13
C GLY A 143 7.49 9.33 2.87
N LEU A 144 8.25 10.02 3.72
CA LEU A 144 9.71 10.06 3.62
C LEU A 144 10.34 8.69 3.84
N PHE A 145 9.84 7.91 4.81
CA PHE A 145 10.31 6.57 5.08
C PHE A 145 10.13 5.65 3.87
N ILE A 146 8.95 5.67 3.23
CA ILE A 146 8.68 4.88 2.01
C ILE A 146 9.62 5.29 0.87
N ALA A 147 9.81 6.60 0.65
CA ALA A 147 10.73 7.09 -0.38
C ALA A 147 12.17 6.62 -0.11
N PHE A 148 12.62 6.70 1.14
CA PHE A 148 13.95 6.23 1.55
C PHE A 148 14.12 4.73 1.31
N VAL A 149 13.14 3.90 1.69
CA VAL A 149 13.13 2.46 1.44
C VAL A 149 13.23 2.16 -0.05
N GLY A 150 12.48 2.89 -0.89
CA GLY A 150 12.57 2.78 -2.35
C GLY A 150 13.98 3.07 -2.87
N LEU A 151 14.58 4.18 -2.45
CA LEU A 151 15.93 4.57 -2.85
C LEU A 151 16.98 3.55 -2.39
N LYS A 152 16.84 3.00 -1.17
CA LYS A 152 17.73 1.96 -0.64
C LYS A 152 17.56 0.64 -1.42
N GLY A 153 16.33 0.23 -1.71
CA GLY A 153 16.04 -1.00 -2.45
C GLY A 153 16.55 -0.99 -3.89
N ALA A 154 16.66 0.19 -4.52
CA ALA A 154 17.26 0.36 -5.85
C ALA A 154 18.78 0.60 -5.81
N GLY A 155 19.40 0.69 -4.64
CA GLY A 155 20.82 0.97 -4.47
C GLY A 155 21.22 2.41 -4.80
N VAL A 156 20.25 3.35 -4.87
CA VAL A 156 20.53 4.80 -4.99
C VAL A 156 21.13 5.32 -3.69
N VAL A 157 20.63 4.82 -2.56
CA VAL A 157 21.17 5.05 -1.23
C VAL A 157 21.74 3.72 -0.72
N VAL A 158 22.96 3.76 -0.20
CA VAL A 158 23.68 2.59 0.34
C VAL A 158 24.14 2.88 1.78
N SER A 159 24.45 1.83 2.53
CA SER A 159 25.02 1.97 3.89
C SER A 159 26.45 2.47 3.80
N ASP A 160 26.85 3.31 4.75
CA ASP A 160 28.19 3.84 4.92
C ASP A 160 28.53 3.90 6.40
N ASP A 161 29.70 3.42 6.79
CA ASP A 161 30.10 3.30 8.19
C ASP A 161 30.37 4.67 8.86
N SER A 162 30.66 5.70 8.07
CA SER A 162 31.00 7.04 8.58
C SER A 162 29.77 7.95 8.70
N THR A 163 28.89 7.90 7.70
CA THR A 163 27.72 8.80 7.55
C THR A 163 26.39 8.08 7.68
N LEU A 164 26.40 6.79 7.99
CA LEU A 164 25.28 5.84 8.03
C LEU A 164 24.71 5.55 6.63
N VAL A 165 24.67 6.56 5.76
CA VAL A 165 24.17 6.45 4.38
C VAL A 165 25.06 7.24 3.42
N ALA A 166 25.23 6.71 2.21
CA ALA A 166 25.94 7.38 1.11
C ALA A 166 25.16 7.18 -0.20
N LEU A 167 25.57 7.94 -1.23
CA LEU A 167 25.08 7.73 -2.58
C LEU A 167 25.69 6.47 -3.18
N GLY A 168 24.84 5.66 -3.82
CA GLY A 168 25.27 4.47 -4.54
C GLY A 168 26.00 4.77 -5.84
N ASN A 169 26.43 3.73 -6.53
CA ASN A 169 27.12 3.86 -7.82
C ASN A 169 26.11 4.10 -8.95
N PHE A 170 26.09 5.31 -9.49
CA PHE A 170 25.21 5.71 -10.60
C PHE A 170 25.57 5.03 -11.95
N GLY A 171 26.73 4.40 -12.05
CA GLY A 171 27.09 3.58 -13.22
C GLY A 171 26.39 2.22 -13.26
N ARG A 172 25.76 1.78 -12.15
CA ARG A 172 25.01 0.53 -12.14
C ARG A 172 23.67 0.71 -12.84
N PRO A 173 23.28 -0.25 -13.71
CA PRO A 173 22.02 -0.17 -14.45
C PRO A 173 20.80 -0.01 -13.56
N GLU A 174 20.73 -0.70 -12.41
CA GLU A 174 19.61 -0.65 -11.49
C GLU A 174 19.39 0.76 -10.93
N VAL A 175 20.47 1.44 -10.55
CA VAL A 175 20.44 2.80 -10.02
C VAL A 175 20.03 3.81 -11.09
N ALA A 176 20.66 3.74 -12.28
CA ALA A 176 20.35 4.62 -13.38
C ALA A 176 18.89 4.46 -13.87
N LEU A 177 18.42 3.20 -14.00
CA LEU A 177 17.06 2.90 -14.43
C LEU A 177 16.02 3.34 -13.38
N CYS A 178 16.30 3.22 -12.09
CA CYS A 178 15.44 3.75 -11.04
C CYS A 178 15.27 5.27 -11.17
N LEU A 179 16.36 6.02 -11.36
CA LEU A 179 16.27 7.48 -11.52
C LEU A 179 15.51 7.87 -12.78
N ILE A 180 15.71 7.16 -13.90
CA ILE A 180 14.92 7.35 -15.12
C ILE A 180 13.44 7.07 -14.83
N GLY A 181 13.13 5.99 -14.10
CA GLY A 181 11.77 5.64 -13.71
C GLY A 181 11.08 6.74 -12.89
N ILE A 182 11.79 7.34 -11.93
CA ILE A 182 11.26 8.48 -11.15
C ILE A 182 10.91 9.65 -12.08
N LEU A 183 11.78 9.99 -13.02
CA LEU A 183 11.54 11.05 -13.99
C LEU A 183 10.34 10.73 -14.89
N VAL A 184 10.25 9.49 -15.39
CA VAL A 184 9.14 9.03 -16.24
C VAL A 184 7.81 9.19 -15.48
N ILE A 185 7.72 8.69 -14.25
CA ILE A 185 6.49 8.82 -13.44
C ILE A 185 6.16 10.29 -13.19
N ALA A 186 7.15 11.11 -12.82
CA ALA A 186 6.95 12.52 -12.55
C ALA A 186 6.42 13.27 -13.78
N VAL A 187 6.98 13.02 -14.96
CA VAL A 187 6.53 13.60 -16.24
C VAL A 187 5.12 13.14 -16.57
N MET A 188 4.84 11.83 -16.48
CA MET A 188 3.50 11.30 -16.76
C MET A 188 2.46 11.85 -15.79
N ASN A 189 2.82 11.99 -14.52
CA ASN A 189 1.95 12.59 -13.52
C ASN A 189 1.68 14.08 -13.80
N HIS A 190 2.70 14.83 -14.24
CA HIS A 190 2.55 16.24 -14.63
C HIS A 190 1.53 16.40 -15.78
N TYR A 191 1.52 15.47 -16.74
CA TYR A 191 0.55 15.45 -17.85
C TYR A 191 -0.77 14.76 -17.49
N ASN A 192 -1.01 14.45 -16.21
CA ASN A 192 -2.21 13.78 -15.70
C ASN A 192 -2.51 12.44 -16.40
N VAL A 193 -1.47 11.68 -16.77
CA VAL A 193 -1.63 10.33 -17.33
C VAL A 193 -2.15 9.40 -16.26
N LYS A 194 -3.33 8.80 -16.49
CA LYS A 194 -3.95 7.86 -15.57
C LYS A 194 -3.08 6.60 -15.42
N GLY A 195 -2.89 6.15 -14.18
CA GLY A 195 -2.00 5.01 -13.89
C GLY A 195 -0.53 5.29 -14.14
N SER A 196 -0.09 6.57 -14.06
CA SER A 196 1.31 6.99 -14.29
C SER A 196 2.32 6.14 -13.50
N ILE A 197 1.99 5.73 -12.28
CA ILE A 197 2.85 4.88 -11.45
C ILE A 197 3.02 3.50 -12.08
N LEU A 198 1.93 2.84 -12.47
CA LEU A 198 1.99 1.53 -13.12
C LEU A 198 2.74 1.60 -14.45
N TRP A 199 2.42 2.58 -15.28
CA TRP A 199 3.12 2.78 -16.55
C TRP A 199 4.61 3.06 -16.34
N GLY A 200 4.96 3.84 -15.34
CA GLY A 200 6.36 4.12 -15.00
C GLY A 200 7.12 2.87 -14.59
N ILE A 201 6.51 2.00 -13.78
CA ILE A 201 7.07 0.70 -13.43
C ILE A 201 7.31 -0.15 -14.68
N LEU A 202 6.29 -0.28 -15.54
CA LEU A 202 6.39 -1.09 -16.77
C LEU A 202 7.45 -0.56 -17.73
N ILE A 203 7.51 0.76 -17.93
CA ILE A 203 8.53 1.40 -18.78
C ILE A 203 9.93 1.15 -18.21
N THR A 204 10.12 1.34 -16.90
CA THR A 204 11.40 1.10 -16.22
C THR A 204 11.82 -0.36 -16.35
N TRP A 205 10.88 -1.29 -16.21
CA TRP A 205 11.14 -2.71 -16.39
C TRP A 205 11.51 -3.05 -17.84
N ILE A 206 10.78 -2.52 -18.84
CA ILE A 206 11.11 -2.70 -20.26
C ILE A 206 12.51 -2.16 -20.57
N LEU A 207 12.87 -0.99 -20.04
CA LEU A 207 14.22 -0.45 -20.17
C LEU A 207 15.27 -1.37 -19.51
N GLY A 208 14.91 -1.99 -18.38
CA GLY A 208 15.74 -3.02 -17.74
C GLY A 208 15.95 -4.25 -18.63
N ILE A 209 14.90 -4.76 -19.29
CA ILE A 209 15.00 -5.86 -20.25
C ILE A 209 15.91 -5.47 -21.43
N ILE A 210 15.79 -4.26 -21.95
CA ILE A 210 16.66 -3.74 -23.00
C ILE A 210 18.12 -3.70 -22.49
N ALA A 211 18.35 -3.24 -21.28
CA ALA A 211 19.67 -3.22 -20.63
C ALA A 211 20.25 -4.63 -20.49
N GLN A 212 19.44 -5.63 -20.16
CA GLN A 212 19.85 -7.03 -20.11
C GLN A 212 20.21 -7.56 -21.51
N LEU A 213 19.41 -7.27 -22.54
CA LEU A 213 19.68 -7.71 -23.92
C LEU A 213 20.92 -7.04 -24.53
N THR A 214 21.23 -5.81 -24.11
CA THR A 214 22.44 -5.08 -24.57
C THR A 214 23.68 -5.41 -23.75
N GLY A 215 23.58 -6.22 -22.71
CA GLY A 215 24.69 -6.60 -21.83
C GLY A 215 25.11 -5.55 -20.81
N TRP A 216 24.34 -4.45 -20.66
CA TRP A 216 24.57 -3.47 -19.60
C TRP A 216 24.11 -4.00 -18.24
N TYR A 217 22.95 -4.67 -18.19
CA TYR A 217 22.52 -5.44 -17.02
C TYR A 217 22.97 -6.90 -17.19
N VAL A 218 23.86 -7.36 -16.32
CA VAL A 218 24.37 -8.73 -16.36
C VAL A 218 23.60 -9.58 -15.36
N VAL A 219 23.01 -10.67 -15.84
CA VAL A 219 22.32 -11.64 -14.98
C VAL A 219 23.38 -12.43 -14.20
N ASP A 220 23.33 -12.32 -12.87
CA ASP A 220 24.19 -13.03 -11.94
C ASP A 220 23.36 -13.47 -10.73
N PRO A 221 22.79 -14.67 -10.75
CA PRO A 221 21.96 -15.18 -9.67
C PRO A 221 22.70 -15.28 -8.33
N ASP A 222 24.02 -15.53 -8.35
CA ASP A 222 24.83 -15.63 -7.14
C ASP A 222 25.04 -14.24 -6.48
N ALA A 223 25.02 -13.19 -7.29
CA ALA A 223 25.03 -11.80 -6.83
C ALA A 223 23.61 -11.21 -6.62
N GLY A 224 22.56 -12.01 -6.75
CA GLY A 224 21.17 -11.59 -6.58
C GLY A 224 20.57 -10.87 -7.80
N ALA A 225 21.27 -10.81 -8.94
CA ALA A 225 20.78 -10.21 -10.18
C ALA A 225 20.05 -11.25 -11.05
N ALA A 226 18.74 -11.41 -10.80
CA ALA A 226 17.90 -12.35 -11.55
C ALA A 226 17.60 -11.86 -12.98
N SER A 227 17.17 -12.79 -13.86
CA SER A 227 16.70 -12.42 -15.18
C SER A 227 15.43 -11.57 -15.11
N LEU A 228 15.41 -10.49 -15.89
CA LEU A 228 14.30 -9.55 -15.97
C LEU A 228 13.22 -10.02 -16.97
N ILE A 229 13.50 -11.08 -17.73
CA ILE A 229 12.57 -11.64 -18.74
C ILE A 229 11.66 -12.65 -18.03
N PRO A 230 10.33 -12.43 -18.04
CA PRO A 230 9.38 -13.34 -17.37
C PRO A 230 9.34 -14.69 -18.10
N SER A 231 9.21 -15.77 -17.32
CA SER A 231 8.92 -17.09 -17.88
C SER A 231 7.43 -17.22 -18.17
N LEU A 232 7.05 -17.15 -19.45
CA LEU A 232 5.65 -17.21 -19.89
C LEU A 232 5.27 -18.64 -20.32
N SER A 233 5.35 -19.60 -19.43
CA SER A 233 4.78 -20.94 -19.63
C SER A 233 3.30 -20.97 -19.25
N ALA A 234 2.51 -21.86 -19.86
CA ALA A 234 1.08 -21.96 -19.52
C ALA A 234 0.84 -22.28 -18.03
N SER A 235 1.75 -23.01 -17.39
CA SER A 235 1.70 -23.32 -15.96
C SER A 235 1.98 -22.10 -15.06
N SER A 236 2.71 -21.11 -15.56
CA SER A 236 3.05 -19.90 -14.78
C SER A 236 1.85 -18.99 -14.54
N PHE A 237 0.78 -19.13 -15.34
CA PHE A 237 -0.46 -18.35 -15.16
C PHE A 237 -1.41 -18.95 -14.10
N ILE A 238 -1.05 -20.07 -13.48
CA ILE A 238 -1.77 -20.59 -12.31
C ILE A 238 -1.36 -19.73 -11.10
N PRO A 239 -2.34 -19.18 -10.33
CA PRO A 239 -2.01 -18.40 -9.16
C PRO A 239 -1.11 -19.16 -8.19
N PRO A 240 -0.04 -18.54 -7.67
CA PRO A 240 0.83 -19.17 -6.67
C PRO A 240 0.05 -19.60 -5.42
N SER A 241 0.47 -20.70 -4.79
CA SER A 241 -0.17 -21.18 -3.57
C SER A 241 0.09 -20.27 -2.38
N ILE A 242 -0.93 -20.00 -1.57
CA ILE A 242 -0.82 -19.26 -0.30
C ILE A 242 -0.43 -20.15 0.89
N SER A 243 -0.20 -21.45 0.69
CA SER A 243 -0.01 -22.41 1.79
C SER A 243 1.19 -22.09 2.69
N SER A 244 2.19 -21.39 2.18
CA SER A 244 3.37 -20.96 2.93
C SER A 244 3.08 -19.81 3.89
N THR A 245 2.04 -19.01 3.65
CA THR A 245 1.72 -17.82 4.46
C THR A 245 0.36 -17.91 5.16
N PHE A 246 -0.55 -18.75 4.67
CA PHE A 246 -1.93 -18.83 5.17
C PHE A 246 -1.98 -19.24 6.65
N CYS A 247 -2.52 -18.36 7.50
CA CYS A 247 -2.65 -18.55 8.95
C CYS A 247 -1.33 -18.93 9.66
N LYS A 248 -0.19 -18.45 9.14
CA LYS A 248 1.12 -18.72 9.73
C LYS A 248 1.46 -17.64 10.78
N PHE A 249 0.93 -17.85 11.99
CA PHE A 249 1.17 -16.95 13.13
C PHE A 249 2.08 -17.63 14.14
N ASP A 250 3.01 -16.86 14.73
CA ASP A 250 3.79 -17.30 15.90
C ASP A 250 3.29 -16.55 17.15
N PHE A 251 2.47 -17.23 17.93
CA PHE A 251 2.01 -16.74 19.25
C PHE A 251 2.92 -17.20 20.40
N ALA A 252 3.83 -18.13 20.18
CA ALA A 252 4.71 -18.63 21.24
C ALA A 252 5.68 -17.56 21.72
N TRP A 253 6.22 -16.77 20.77
CA TRP A 253 7.11 -15.64 21.07
C TRP A 253 6.45 -14.59 21.96
N ILE A 254 5.17 -14.34 21.77
CA ILE A 254 4.39 -13.31 22.51
C ILE A 254 4.39 -13.57 24.01
N GLY A 255 4.34 -14.84 24.43
CA GLY A 255 4.29 -15.20 25.84
C GLY A 255 5.50 -14.70 26.66
N SER A 256 6.66 -14.57 26.03
CA SER A 256 7.89 -14.08 26.67
C SER A 256 8.21 -12.60 26.37
N HIS A 257 7.58 -12.00 25.35
CA HIS A 257 7.86 -10.65 24.86
C HIS A 257 6.59 -9.79 24.73
N LEU A 258 5.66 -9.94 25.68
CA LEU A 258 4.35 -9.29 25.61
C LEU A 258 4.44 -7.76 25.48
N SER A 259 5.36 -7.11 26.17
CA SER A 259 5.55 -5.66 26.12
C SER A 259 5.96 -5.18 24.73
N GLU A 260 6.88 -5.88 24.09
CA GLU A 260 7.36 -5.58 22.74
C GLU A 260 6.24 -5.81 21.72
N PHE A 261 5.52 -6.92 21.85
CA PHE A 261 4.38 -7.23 20.98
C PHE A 261 3.28 -6.17 21.07
N VAL A 262 2.94 -5.70 22.28
CA VAL A 262 1.95 -4.64 22.47
C VAL A 262 2.39 -3.35 21.80
N VAL A 263 3.67 -2.98 21.85
CA VAL A 263 4.22 -1.81 21.15
C VAL A 263 4.06 -1.96 19.64
N ILE A 264 4.38 -3.15 19.08
CA ILE A 264 4.24 -3.43 17.65
C ILE A 264 2.77 -3.31 17.22
N VAL A 265 1.84 -3.95 17.94
CA VAL A 265 0.39 -3.87 17.67
C VAL A 265 -0.11 -2.44 17.73
N PHE A 266 0.28 -1.69 18.77
CA PHE A 266 -0.14 -0.30 18.95
C PHE A 266 0.38 0.59 17.81
N SER A 267 1.59 0.36 17.35
CA SER A 267 2.17 1.13 16.24
C SER A 267 1.43 0.85 14.93
N PHE A 268 1.12 -0.42 14.62
CA PHE A 268 0.28 -0.75 13.45
C PHE A 268 -1.09 -0.07 13.55
N LEU A 269 -1.75 -0.22 14.70
CA LEU A 269 -3.07 0.35 14.98
C LEU A 269 -3.09 1.87 14.79
N PHE A 270 -2.05 2.56 15.25
CA PHE A 270 -1.96 4.01 15.14
C PHE A 270 -1.75 4.47 13.70
N VAL A 271 -0.80 3.84 12.99
CA VAL A 271 -0.48 4.17 11.60
C VAL A 271 -1.68 3.90 10.68
N ASP A 272 -2.31 2.73 10.79
CA ASP A 272 -3.47 2.36 9.98
C ASP A 272 -4.67 3.28 10.22
N MET A 273 -4.91 3.65 11.47
CA MET A 273 -6.00 4.56 11.82
C MET A 273 -5.90 5.90 11.09
N PHE A 274 -4.67 6.47 11.01
CA PHE A 274 -4.46 7.75 10.34
C PHE A 274 -4.50 7.62 8.83
N ASP A 275 -3.90 6.56 8.29
CA ASP A 275 -3.86 6.32 6.85
C ASP A 275 -5.28 6.14 6.28
N THR A 276 -6.07 5.26 6.91
CA THR A 276 -7.44 4.99 6.48
C THR A 276 -8.33 6.23 6.53
N ILE A 277 -8.33 6.97 7.65
CA ILE A 277 -9.26 8.11 7.80
C ILE A 277 -8.86 9.25 6.88
N GLY A 278 -7.56 9.56 6.79
CA GLY A 278 -7.06 10.58 5.87
C GLY A 278 -7.43 10.28 4.42
N THR A 279 -7.25 9.03 4.01
CA THR A 279 -7.59 8.57 2.66
C THR A 279 -9.09 8.60 2.40
N VAL A 280 -9.90 8.05 3.31
CA VAL A 280 -11.35 7.97 3.15
C VAL A 280 -11.99 9.36 3.05
N ILE A 281 -11.60 10.29 3.92
CA ILE A 281 -12.10 11.67 3.87
C ILE A 281 -11.65 12.36 2.58
N GLY A 282 -10.38 12.24 2.20
CA GLY A 282 -9.86 12.87 0.97
C GLY A 282 -10.51 12.34 -0.31
N VAL A 283 -10.84 11.05 -0.37
CA VAL A 283 -11.58 10.46 -1.51
C VAL A 283 -13.05 10.90 -1.47
N ALA A 284 -13.67 10.92 -0.30
CA ALA A 284 -15.07 11.30 -0.12
C ALA A 284 -15.31 12.78 -0.48
N GLU A 285 -14.38 13.67 -0.11
CA GLU A 285 -14.41 15.09 -0.48
C GLU A 285 -14.39 15.26 -2.01
N LYS A 286 -13.48 14.56 -2.70
CA LYS A 286 -13.42 14.60 -4.17
C LYS A 286 -14.64 14.01 -4.88
N ALA A 287 -15.36 13.11 -4.19
CA ALA A 287 -16.52 12.41 -4.70
C ALA A 287 -17.83 13.17 -4.44
N ASP A 288 -17.79 14.32 -3.74
CA ASP A 288 -18.98 15.02 -3.23
C ASP A 288 -19.89 14.09 -2.38
N LEU A 289 -19.28 13.26 -1.52
CA LEU A 289 -19.97 12.29 -0.66
C LEU A 289 -20.07 12.72 0.80
N LEU A 290 -19.48 13.86 1.16
CA LEU A 290 -19.58 14.44 2.49
C LEU A 290 -20.95 15.12 2.66
N ASP A 291 -21.49 15.08 3.88
CA ASP A 291 -22.70 15.80 4.25
C ASP A 291 -22.40 17.31 4.50
N GLU A 292 -23.46 18.08 4.83
CA GLU A 292 -23.36 19.53 5.07
C GLU A 292 -22.43 19.88 6.25
N ASP A 293 -22.22 18.95 7.16
CA ASP A 293 -21.33 19.09 8.32
C ASP A 293 -19.89 18.62 8.02
N GLY A 294 -19.59 18.18 6.78
CA GLY A 294 -18.29 17.68 6.36
C GLY A 294 -18.01 16.23 6.79
N ASN A 295 -19.00 15.49 7.26
CA ASN A 295 -18.86 14.10 7.67
C ASN A 295 -19.20 13.14 6.52
N LEU A 296 -18.56 11.97 6.50
CA LEU A 296 -18.92 10.90 5.59
C LEU A 296 -20.08 10.08 6.16
N PRO A 297 -21.28 10.10 5.52
CA PRO A 297 -22.37 9.23 5.94
C PRO A 297 -21.93 7.77 6.00
N ARG A 298 -22.36 7.02 7.00
CA ARG A 298 -22.04 5.58 7.17
C ARG A 298 -20.54 5.26 7.26
N VAL A 299 -19.70 6.21 7.71
CA VAL A 299 -18.24 6.00 7.85
C VAL A 299 -17.91 4.74 8.67
N GLY A 300 -18.70 4.39 9.68
CA GLY A 300 -18.53 3.16 10.45
C GLY A 300 -18.54 1.87 9.60
N ARG A 301 -19.27 1.83 8.46
CA ARG A 301 -19.24 0.68 7.54
C ARG A 301 -17.95 0.65 6.73
N VAL A 302 -17.43 1.81 6.38
CA VAL A 302 -16.14 1.95 5.67
C VAL A 302 -15.01 1.45 6.57
N LEU A 303 -14.97 1.95 7.81
CA LEU A 303 -13.96 1.54 8.80
C LEU A 303 -14.06 0.06 9.18
N MET A 304 -15.25 -0.50 9.17
CA MET A 304 -15.45 -1.94 9.41
C MET A 304 -14.98 -2.79 8.20
N ALA A 305 -15.21 -2.32 6.96
CA ALA A 305 -14.70 -3.00 5.76
C ALA A 305 -13.17 -3.06 5.77
N ASP A 306 -12.52 -1.98 6.17
CA ASP A 306 -11.09 -1.85 6.37
C ASP A 306 -10.56 -2.85 7.43
N ALA A 307 -11.17 -2.84 8.62
CA ALA A 307 -10.79 -3.74 9.71
C ALA A 307 -10.96 -5.24 9.36
N ILE A 308 -12.06 -5.61 8.69
CA ILE A 308 -12.25 -6.99 8.21
C ILE A 308 -11.23 -7.33 7.12
N GLY A 309 -10.92 -6.37 6.25
CA GLY A 309 -9.87 -6.49 5.24
C GLY A 309 -8.51 -6.81 5.87
N THR A 310 -8.14 -6.10 6.93
CA THR A 310 -6.89 -6.31 7.69
C THR A 310 -6.83 -7.70 8.33
N VAL A 311 -7.91 -8.14 9.01
CA VAL A 311 -7.97 -9.51 9.57
C VAL A 311 -7.84 -10.55 8.46
N ALA A 312 -8.59 -10.42 7.38
CA ALA A 312 -8.52 -11.37 6.26
C ALA A 312 -7.15 -11.34 5.58
N GLY A 313 -6.56 -10.16 5.40
CA GLY A 313 -5.23 -9.96 4.83
C GLY A 313 -4.15 -10.68 5.63
N SER A 314 -4.12 -10.49 6.94
CA SER A 314 -3.16 -11.15 7.83
C SER A 314 -3.33 -12.68 7.81
N MET A 315 -4.56 -13.19 7.75
CA MET A 315 -4.82 -14.63 7.63
C MET A 315 -4.35 -15.20 6.29
N LEU A 316 -4.52 -14.47 5.19
CA LEU A 316 -4.06 -14.86 3.87
C LEU A 316 -2.53 -14.77 3.74
N GLY A 317 -1.87 -13.93 4.53
CA GLY A 317 -0.42 -13.73 4.52
C GLY A 317 0.02 -12.47 3.78
N THR A 318 -0.74 -11.39 3.95
CA THR A 318 -0.30 -10.02 3.59
C THR A 318 -0.39 -9.12 4.81
N SER A 319 0.16 -7.91 4.74
CA SER A 319 0.10 -6.94 5.84
C SER A 319 -1.28 -6.28 5.96
N THR A 320 -1.38 -5.23 6.78
CA THR A 320 -2.60 -4.43 6.99
C THR A 320 -3.21 -3.97 5.66
N VAL A 321 -4.50 -4.21 5.50
CA VAL A 321 -5.29 -3.79 4.31
C VAL A 321 -6.02 -2.51 4.65
N THR A 322 -5.77 -1.46 3.87
CA THR A 322 -6.30 -0.11 4.11
C THR A 322 -6.95 0.48 2.85
N SER A 323 -7.70 1.55 3.01
CA SER A 323 -8.32 2.30 1.90
C SER A 323 -7.26 3.01 1.07
N PHE A 324 -7.37 2.97 -0.27
CA PHE A 324 -6.39 3.52 -1.20
C PHE A 324 -6.80 4.89 -1.74
N VAL A 325 -5.89 5.87 -1.63
CA VAL A 325 -6.08 7.24 -2.14
C VAL A 325 -6.21 7.28 -3.68
N GLU A 326 -5.68 6.30 -4.37
CA GLU A 326 -5.81 6.10 -5.82
C GLU A 326 -7.27 5.93 -6.27
N SER A 327 -8.17 5.56 -5.35
CA SER A 327 -9.62 5.55 -5.58
C SER A 327 -10.14 6.91 -6.06
N SER A 328 -9.46 8.00 -5.68
CA SER A 328 -9.76 9.35 -6.16
C SER A 328 -9.63 9.52 -7.68
N SER A 329 -8.87 8.64 -8.34
CA SER A 329 -8.75 8.65 -9.80
C SER A 329 -10.02 8.10 -10.49
N GLY A 330 -10.62 7.05 -9.92
CA GLY A 330 -11.91 6.54 -10.38
C GLY A 330 -13.05 7.50 -10.06
N VAL A 331 -13.00 8.13 -8.90
CA VAL A 331 -13.95 9.20 -8.53
C VAL A 331 -13.91 10.35 -9.55
N ALA A 332 -12.72 10.77 -9.96
CA ALA A 332 -12.54 11.79 -10.99
C ALA A 332 -13.14 11.40 -12.36
N GLU A 333 -13.33 10.09 -12.63
CA GLU A 333 -14.07 9.58 -13.80
C GLU A 333 -15.59 9.54 -13.61
N GLY A 334 -16.07 9.95 -12.46
CA GLY A 334 -17.48 9.95 -12.09
C GLY A 334 -17.95 8.74 -11.30
N GLY A 335 -17.05 7.93 -10.75
CA GLY A 335 -17.38 6.84 -9.82
C GLY A 335 -17.93 7.39 -8.51
N LYS A 336 -19.12 6.93 -8.10
CA LYS A 336 -19.83 7.41 -6.91
C LYS A 336 -20.36 6.30 -6.02
N THR A 337 -20.32 5.06 -6.48
CA THR A 337 -20.99 3.94 -5.83
C THR A 337 -20.07 2.74 -5.65
N GLY A 338 -20.52 1.77 -4.86
CA GLY A 338 -19.84 0.48 -4.71
C GLY A 338 -19.66 -0.32 -6.00
N LEU A 339 -20.33 0.05 -7.11
CA LEU A 339 -20.11 -0.61 -8.39
C LEU A 339 -18.70 -0.33 -8.94
N THR A 340 -18.16 0.86 -8.70
CA THR A 340 -16.74 1.19 -8.97
C THR A 340 -15.82 0.27 -8.19
N ALA A 341 -16.03 0.16 -6.87
CA ALA A 341 -15.25 -0.74 -6.01
C ALA A 341 -15.40 -2.22 -6.42
N MET A 342 -16.62 -2.68 -6.72
CA MET A 342 -16.85 -4.04 -7.20
C MET A 342 -16.05 -4.33 -8.48
N THR A 343 -16.03 -3.41 -9.43
CA THR A 343 -15.26 -3.57 -10.67
C THR A 343 -13.76 -3.69 -10.38
N THR A 344 -13.23 -2.87 -9.48
CA THR A 344 -11.83 -2.94 -9.04
C THR A 344 -11.52 -4.28 -8.37
N GLY A 345 -12.40 -4.76 -7.49
CA GLY A 345 -12.25 -6.06 -6.83
C GLY A 345 -12.23 -7.24 -7.81
N ILE A 346 -13.08 -7.21 -8.84
CA ILE A 346 -13.07 -8.21 -9.93
C ILE A 346 -11.73 -8.19 -10.67
N LEU A 347 -11.19 -7.01 -10.96
CA LEU A 347 -9.91 -6.88 -11.66
C LEU A 347 -8.74 -7.39 -10.81
N PHE A 348 -8.78 -7.27 -9.48
CA PHE A 348 -7.80 -7.93 -8.60
C PHE A 348 -7.87 -9.46 -8.71
N LEU A 349 -9.06 -10.06 -8.82
CA LEU A 349 -9.19 -11.51 -9.06
C LEU A 349 -8.68 -11.92 -10.45
N VAL A 350 -8.92 -11.11 -11.46
CA VAL A 350 -8.36 -11.35 -12.81
C VAL A 350 -6.83 -11.26 -12.80
N ALA A 351 -6.28 -10.32 -12.04
CA ALA A 351 -4.83 -10.14 -11.91
C ALA A 351 -4.11 -11.33 -11.28
N LEU A 352 -4.80 -12.20 -10.53
CA LEU A 352 -4.22 -13.46 -10.01
C LEU A 352 -3.59 -14.31 -11.11
N PHE A 353 -4.21 -14.34 -12.29
CA PHE A 353 -3.71 -15.08 -13.45
C PHE A 353 -2.56 -14.36 -14.18
N LEU A 354 -2.22 -13.14 -13.78
CA LEU A 354 -1.10 -12.36 -14.32
C LEU A 354 0.12 -12.40 -13.40
N SER A 355 0.16 -13.30 -12.43
CA SER A 355 1.26 -13.44 -11.47
C SER A 355 2.66 -13.49 -12.11
N PRO A 356 2.91 -14.20 -13.23
CA PRO A 356 4.26 -14.25 -13.81
C PRO A 356 4.75 -12.89 -14.34
N ILE A 357 3.81 -12.00 -14.68
CA ILE A 357 4.14 -10.64 -15.13
C ILE A 357 4.51 -9.78 -13.92
N PHE A 358 3.65 -9.73 -12.90
CA PHE A 358 3.87 -8.89 -11.73
C PHE A 358 5.09 -9.32 -10.90
N LEU A 359 5.31 -10.62 -10.74
CA LEU A 359 6.43 -11.16 -9.97
C LEU A 359 7.78 -11.07 -10.69
N ALA A 360 7.78 -10.87 -12.02
CA ALA A 360 9.02 -10.63 -12.78
C ALA A 360 9.50 -9.18 -12.70
N ILE A 361 8.70 -8.26 -12.17
CA ILE A 361 9.06 -6.85 -12.03
C ILE A 361 10.12 -6.70 -10.92
N PRO A 362 11.33 -6.24 -11.23
CA PRO A 362 12.41 -6.14 -10.26
C PRO A 362 12.23 -4.95 -9.30
N SER A 363 12.91 -5.00 -8.16
CA SER A 363 12.85 -3.96 -7.12
C SER A 363 13.25 -2.56 -7.63
N PHE A 364 14.26 -2.47 -8.52
CA PHE A 364 14.65 -1.18 -9.09
C PHE A 364 13.58 -0.55 -10.00
N ALA A 365 12.66 -1.36 -10.55
CA ALA A 365 11.54 -0.85 -11.34
C ALA A 365 10.33 -0.48 -10.47
N THR A 366 10.18 -1.09 -9.28
CA THR A 366 9.13 -0.72 -8.32
C THR A 366 9.55 0.44 -7.41
N ALA A 367 10.84 0.64 -7.18
CA ALA A 367 11.38 1.71 -6.34
C ALA A 367 10.93 3.13 -6.74
N PRO A 368 10.87 3.50 -8.04
CA PRO A 368 10.32 4.77 -8.49
C PRO A 368 8.91 5.04 -7.97
N ALA A 369 8.06 4.02 -7.93
CA ALA A 369 6.71 4.13 -7.39
C ALA A 369 6.72 4.48 -5.90
N LEU A 370 7.57 3.80 -5.11
CA LEU A 370 7.74 4.08 -3.68
C LEU A 370 8.18 5.52 -3.44
N VAL A 371 9.13 6.02 -4.24
CA VAL A 371 9.62 7.40 -4.13
C VAL A 371 8.51 8.40 -4.43
N ILE A 372 7.73 8.19 -5.49
CA ILE A 372 6.66 9.12 -5.88
C ILE A 372 5.47 9.05 -4.91
N VAL A 373 5.07 7.87 -4.46
CA VAL A 373 4.02 7.74 -3.43
C VAL A 373 4.48 8.36 -2.12
N GLY A 374 5.73 8.11 -1.72
CA GLY A 374 6.33 8.77 -0.56
C GLY A 374 6.32 10.30 -0.67
N PHE A 375 6.61 10.85 -1.85
CA PHE A 375 6.52 12.27 -2.11
C PHE A 375 5.09 12.82 -1.95
N PHE A 376 4.08 12.10 -2.44
CA PHE A 376 2.68 12.52 -2.28
C PHE A 376 2.28 12.53 -0.81
N MET A 377 2.64 11.52 -0.03
CA MET A 377 2.37 11.46 1.40
C MET A 377 3.13 12.56 2.16
N ALA A 378 4.42 12.74 1.86
CA ALA A 378 5.26 13.79 2.47
C ALA A 378 4.75 15.20 2.19
N SER A 379 4.02 15.40 1.09
CA SER A 379 3.42 16.70 0.76
C SER A 379 2.38 17.19 1.79
N SER A 380 1.89 16.30 2.66
CA SER A 380 0.99 16.65 3.79
C SER A 380 1.62 17.62 4.78
N ILE A 381 2.95 17.73 4.82
CA ILE A 381 3.67 18.73 5.63
C ILE A 381 3.23 20.17 5.32
N LYS A 382 2.78 20.45 4.10
CA LYS A 382 2.28 21.76 3.69
C LYS A 382 1.01 22.19 4.44
N LYS A 383 0.29 21.23 5.02
CA LYS A 383 -0.94 21.46 5.80
C LYS A 383 -0.65 21.68 7.28
N MET A 384 0.58 21.43 7.74
CA MET A 384 0.96 21.67 9.12
C MET A 384 0.99 23.17 9.43
N ASN A 385 0.39 23.52 10.56
CA ASN A 385 0.43 24.89 11.08
C ASN A 385 1.60 25.04 12.08
N PHE A 386 2.64 25.73 11.67
CA PHE A 386 3.82 26.00 12.51
C PHE A 386 3.68 27.30 13.34
N ASP A 387 2.67 28.13 13.03
CA ASP A 387 2.43 29.42 13.70
C ASP A 387 1.34 29.31 14.80
N GLY A 388 0.79 28.10 15.03
CA GLY A 388 -0.25 27.82 16.01
C GLY A 388 0.29 27.60 17.42
N ASP A 389 -0.43 26.76 18.20
CA ASP A 389 0.03 26.35 19.53
C ASP A 389 1.38 25.62 19.43
N LEU A 390 2.33 26.04 20.27
CA LEU A 390 3.71 25.53 20.24
C LEU A 390 3.75 24.01 20.51
N ALA A 391 2.92 23.51 21.43
CA ALA A 391 2.88 22.10 21.77
C ALA A 391 2.38 21.25 20.59
N ASP A 392 1.34 21.71 19.87
CA ASP A 392 0.79 21.05 18.69
C ASP A 392 1.79 21.10 17.52
N SER A 393 2.45 22.25 17.30
CA SER A 393 3.46 22.42 16.25
C SER A 393 4.68 21.52 16.48
N ILE A 394 5.20 21.45 17.71
CA ILE A 394 6.31 20.58 18.09
C ILE A 394 5.89 19.10 17.99
N GLY A 395 4.69 18.76 18.45
CA GLY A 395 4.16 17.39 18.36
C GLY A 395 4.09 16.91 16.91
N GLY A 396 3.56 17.72 16.00
CA GLY A 396 3.53 17.43 14.57
C GLY A 396 4.92 17.28 13.96
N TYR A 397 5.85 18.14 14.30
CA TYR A 397 7.23 18.09 13.83
C TYR A 397 7.98 16.85 14.31
N LEU A 398 7.87 16.48 15.58
CA LEU A 398 8.47 15.27 16.13
C LEU A 398 7.89 13.99 15.50
N ALA A 399 6.60 13.99 15.19
CA ALA A 399 5.97 12.86 14.51
C ALA A 399 6.40 12.73 13.03
N PHE A 400 6.83 13.85 12.43
CA PHE A 400 7.39 13.86 11.08
C PHE A 400 8.82 13.30 11.03
N LEU A 401 9.65 13.59 12.02
CA LEU A 401 11.03 13.08 12.13
C LEU A 401 11.09 11.59 12.43
#